data_c82402078b2da6fe6df3e1d740378611
#
_entry.id   c82402078b2da6fe6df3e1d740378611
#
_cell.length_a   1.000
_cell.length_b   1.000
_cell.length_c   1.000
_cell.angle_alpha   90.00
_cell.angle_beta   90.00
_cell.angle_gamma   90.00
#
_symmetry.space_group_name_H-M   'P 1'
#
loop_
_entity.id
_entity.type
_entity.pdbx_description
1 polymer ?
#
loop_
_entity_poly.entity_id
_entity_poly.type
_entity_poly.pdbx_seq_one_letter_code
_entity_poly.pdbx_strand_id
1 'polypeptide(L)'
;MATPAVQTPQTPQAAPNGVLSSISKPHDRPVIITLCGDSGMGKTSLAALFPKPIFIRAEDGMQAIPAERRPDAFPLLNSTETLWEQMMALIKEEHDYKTLVIDSVTALERMFIAQIIEEDPKNPRSINQAMGGYGAGLQAVAGLHQRVRKAAGVLNERMKMHIVFIAHADTETIELPDQDPYTRYGLRLGKKSVAPYVDDSDVVGFIKLQTFTRGEGDRKQAISTGARLLVTYATANNVSKNRYGITSDLPMEEGVNPLIEYIPSLQGVK
;
A
#
# COMPACT_ATOMS: atom_id res chain seq x y z
N MET A 1 17.91 22.68 -73.04
CA MET A 1 18.89 22.88 -71.93
C MET A 1 18.11 23.17 -70.70
N ALA A 2 18.05 22.21 -69.77
CA ALA A 2 17.32 22.32 -68.49
C ALA A 2 18.31 22.78 -67.42
N THR A 3 17.98 23.84 -66.73
CA THR A 3 18.76 24.45 -65.64
C THR A 3 18.64 23.56 -64.36
N PRO A 4 19.74 23.16 -63.70
CA PRO A 4 19.65 22.38 -62.50
C PRO A 4 19.16 23.22 -61.32
N ALA A 5 18.19 22.64 -60.55
CA ALA A 5 17.67 23.21 -59.33
C ALA A 5 18.77 23.31 -58.24
N VAL A 6 18.98 24.52 -57.73
CA VAL A 6 19.86 24.75 -56.59
C VAL A 6 19.21 24.17 -55.32
N GLN A 7 19.77 23.12 -54.78
CA GLN A 7 19.40 22.61 -53.45
C GLN A 7 19.96 23.59 -52.38
N THR A 8 19.05 24.20 -51.66
CA THR A 8 19.36 25.00 -50.46
C THR A 8 19.94 24.09 -49.39
N PRO A 9 21.10 24.41 -48.75
CA PRO A 9 21.66 23.59 -47.66
C PRO A 9 20.71 23.65 -46.48
N GLN A 10 20.20 22.47 -46.05
CA GLN A 10 19.51 22.36 -44.77
C GLN A 10 20.53 22.54 -43.65
N THR A 11 20.39 23.64 -42.91
CA THR A 11 21.15 23.88 -41.68
C THR A 11 20.84 22.73 -40.69
N PRO A 12 21.86 22.06 -40.12
CA PRO A 12 21.61 21.04 -39.11
C PRO A 12 20.91 21.70 -37.91
N GLN A 13 19.70 21.32 -37.59
CA GLN A 13 19.06 21.69 -36.36
C GLN A 13 19.87 21.10 -35.19
N ALA A 14 20.57 22.01 -34.48
CA ALA A 14 21.27 21.64 -33.26
C ALA A 14 20.25 21.04 -32.28
N ALA A 15 20.51 19.79 -31.83
CA ALA A 15 19.74 19.17 -30.76
C ALA A 15 19.72 20.11 -29.55
N PRO A 16 18.60 20.32 -28.89
CA PRO A 16 18.51 21.22 -27.75
C PRO A 16 19.40 20.71 -26.60
N ASN A 17 20.56 21.33 -26.45
CA ASN A 17 21.49 21.09 -25.35
C ASN A 17 21.00 21.89 -24.12
N GLY A 18 20.12 21.26 -23.30
CA GLY A 18 19.63 21.92 -22.10
C GLY A 18 18.63 21.05 -21.33
N VAL A 19 18.20 21.47 -20.14
CA VAL A 19 17.24 20.78 -19.28
C VAL A 19 15.95 20.41 -20.04
N LEU A 20 15.53 21.22 -21.00
CA LEU A 20 14.34 20.94 -21.81
C LEU A 20 14.47 19.68 -22.68
N SER A 21 15.68 19.23 -23.02
CA SER A 21 15.89 17.99 -23.77
C SER A 21 15.58 16.72 -22.95
N SER A 22 15.48 16.86 -21.63
CA SER A 22 15.10 15.76 -20.73
C SER A 22 13.58 15.59 -20.58
N ILE A 23 12.77 16.46 -21.21
CA ILE A 23 11.32 16.38 -21.14
C ILE A 23 10.86 15.15 -21.92
N SER A 24 10.15 14.24 -21.24
CA SER A 24 9.51 13.07 -21.82
C SER A 24 8.12 12.85 -21.19
N LYS A 25 7.27 12.11 -21.88
CA LYS A 25 6.02 11.66 -21.26
C LYS A 25 6.34 10.62 -20.19
N PRO A 26 5.76 10.74 -18.97
CA PRO A 26 5.91 9.69 -17.96
C PRO A 26 5.42 8.35 -18.49
N HIS A 27 6.18 7.30 -18.20
CA HIS A 27 5.77 5.92 -18.50
C HIS A 27 4.98 5.35 -17.33
N ASP A 28 4.14 4.33 -17.64
CA ASP A 28 3.49 3.54 -16.60
C ASP A 28 4.55 2.89 -15.71
N ARG A 29 4.34 3.01 -14.41
CA ARG A 29 5.22 2.42 -13.40
C ARG A 29 4.47 1.39 -12.57
N PRO A 30 5.16 0.45 -11.94
CA PRO A 30 4.53 -0.45 -10.99
C PRO A 30 3.81 0.33 -9.89
N VAL A 31 2.63 -0.17 -9.49
CA VAL A 31 1.74 0.51 -8.55
C VAL A 31 2.13 0.23 -7.10
N ILE A 32 1.87 1.19 -6.23
CA ILE A 32 1.98 1.07 -4.78
C ILE A 32 0.57 1.16 -4.18
N ILE A 33 0.15 0.10 -3.50
CA ILE A 33 -1.21 -0.07 -2.98
C ILE A 33 -1.16 -0.31 -1.48
N THR A 34 -2.11 0.28 -0.76
CA THR A 34 -2.41 -0.08 0.63
C THR A 34 -3.81 -0.69 0.70
N LEU A 35 -3.92 -1.92 1.17
CA LEU A 35 -5.18 -2.62 1.42
C LEU A 35 -5.51 -2.56 2.91
N CYS A 36 -6.64 -1.99 3.27
CA CYS A 36 -7.12 -1.84 4.63
C CYS A 36 -8.45 -2.55 4.82
N GLY A 37 -8.72 -3.01 6.03
CA GLY A 37 -9.99 -3.65 6.40
C GLY A 37 -9.85 -4.49 7.66
N ASP A 38 -10.97 -4.94 8.22
CA ASP A 38 -10.99 -5.80 9.40
C ASP A 38 -10.35 -7.16 9.15
N SER A 39 -10.06 -7.89 10.23
CA SER A 39 -9.59 -9.29 10.13
C SER A 39 -10.61 -10.14 9.38
N GLY A 40 -10.14 -11.07 8.54
CA GLY A 40 -11.01 -11.97 7.78
C GLY A 40 -11.66 -11.35 6.53
N MET A 41 -11.43 -10.09 6.22
CA MET A 41 -12.01 -9.44 5.03
C MET A 41 -11.38 -9.87 3.70
N GLY A 42 -10.32 -10.69 3.69
CA GLY A 42 -9.70 -11.20 2.46
C GLY A 42 -8.58 -10.33 1.90
N LYS A 43 -7.95 -9.47 2.72
CA LYS A 43 -6.80 -8.65 2.31
C LYS A 43 -5.66 -9.48 1.74
N THR A 44 -5.22 -10.49 2.50
CA THR A 44 -4.15 -11.43 2.11
C THR A 44 -4.53 -12.20 0.83
N SER A 45 -5.78 -12.66 0.74
CA SER A 45 -6.29 -13.37 -0.46
C SER A 45 -6.29 -12.46 -1.70
N LEU A 46 -6.68 -11.20 -1.57
CA LEU A 46 -6.61 -10.23 -2.67
C LEU A 46 -5.16 -9.94 -3.06
N ALA A 47 -4.27 -9.76 -2.08
CA ALA A 47 -2.86 -9.50 -2.34
C ALA A 47 -2.17 -10.69 -3.05
N ALA A 48 -2.60 -11.93 -2.78
CA ALA A 48 -2.10 -13.13 -3.45
C ALA A 48 -2.46 -13.20 -4.95
N LEU A 49 -3.43 -12.41 -5.41
CA LEU A 49 -3.85 -12.34 -6.81
C LEU A 49 -3.08 -11.31 -7.65
N PHE A 50 -2.07 -10.68 -7.07
CA PHE A 50 -1.18 -9.80 -7.82
C PHE A 50 -0.15 -10.63 -8.63
N PRO A 51 0.47 -10.04 -9.67
CA PRO A 51 1.46 -10.76 -10.48
C PRO A 51 2.66 -11.25 -9.66
N LYS A 52 2.98 -12.55 -9.74
CA LYS A 52 4.14 -13.21 -9.10
C LYS A 52 4.47 -12.62 -7.72
N PRO A 53 3.57 -12.75 -6.73
CA PRO A 53 3.74 -12.13 -5.42
C PRO A 53 4.73 -12.90 -4.56
N ILE A 54 5.55 -12.15 -3.79
CA ILE A 54 6.36 -12.64 -2.68
C ILE A 54 5.94 -11.92 -1.40
N PHE A 55 5.73 -12.66 -0.31
CA PHE A 55 5.24 -12.11 0.94
C PHE A 55 6.34 -11.97 1.98
N ILE A 56 6.44 -10.80 2.61
CA ILE A 56 7.07 -10.59 3.91
C ILE A 56 5.96 -10.61 4.94
N ARG A 57 6.03 -11.58 5.87
CA ARG A 57 4.97 -11.87 6.83
C ARG A 57 5.34 -11.41 8.23
N ALA A 58 4.68 -10.38 8.73
CA ALA A 58 4.74 -9.99 10.14
C ALA A 58 3.65 -10.66 11.00
N GLU A 59 2.69 -11.32 10.35
CA GLU A 59 1.66 -12.17 10.97
C GLU A 59 1.31 -13.35 10.05
N ASP A 60 0.76 -14.42 10.62
CA ASP A 60 0.44 -15.64 9.86
C ASP A 60 -1.00 -15.60 9.34
N GLY A 61 -1.22 -14.85 8.26
CA GLY A 61 -2.51 -14.74 7.58
C GLY A 61 -2.71 -15.71 6.41
N MET A 62 -1.67 -16.45 5.98
CA MET A 62 -1.72 -17.26 4.76
C MET A 62 -2.53 -18.55 4.89
N GLN A 63 -2.85 -18.98 6.12
CA GLN A 63 -3.68 -20.18 6.36
C GLN A 63 -5.10 -20.05 5.77
N ALA A 64 -5.57 -18.81 5.55
CA ALA A 64 -6.85 -18.57 4.90
C ALA A 64 -6.85 -18.85 3.38
N ILE A 65 -5.68 -19.07 2.78
CA ILE A 65 -5.52 -19.38 1.35
C ILE A 65 -5.33 -20.88 1.20
N PRO A 66 -6.10 -21.56 0.32
CA PRO A 66 -5.89 -22.98 0.02
C PRO A 66 -4.44 -23.27 -0.36
N ALA A 67 -3.89 -24.39 0.12
CA ALA A 67 -2.46 -24.69 0.02
C ALA A 67 -1.93 -24.60 -1.43
N GLU A 68 -2.73 -25.06 -2.38
CA GLU A 68 -2.42 -25.08 -3.83
C GLU A 68 -2.40 -23.70 -4.48
N ARG A 69 -2.93 -22.68 -3.81
CA ARG A 69 -2.99 -21.29 -4.30
C ARG A 69 -2.14 -20.34 -3.45
N ARG A 70 -1.41 -20.85 -2.46
CA ARG A 70 -0.55 -20.02 -1.62
C ARG A 70 0.60 -19.47 -2.45
N PRO A 71 0.81 -18.15 -2.41
CA PRO A 71 1.99 -17.56 -3.03
C PRO A 71 3.25 -17.89 -2.22
N ASP A 72 4.40 -17.66 -2.83
CA ASP A 72 5.69 -17.73 -2.14
C ASP A 72 5.76 -16.70 -1.02
N ALA A 73 6.42 -17.08 0.06
CA ALA A 73 6.58 -16.23 1.22
C ALA A 73 7.91 -16.47 1.92
N PHE A 74 8.51 -15.40 2.41
CA PHE A 74 9.61 -15.52 3.35
C PHE A 74 9.15 -16.17 4.68
N PRO A 75 10.06 -16.72 5.47
CA PRO A 75 9.76 -17.10 6.86
C PRO A 75 9.11 -15.95 7.63
N LEU A 76 8.26 -16.31 8.61
CA LEU A 76 7.61 -15.31 9.46
C LEU A 76 8.67 -14.46 10.16
N LEU A 77 8.45 -13.15 10.21
CA LEU A 77 9.35 -12.23 10.89
C LEU A 77 9.38 -12.54 12.38
N ASN A 78 10.57 -12.63 12.92
CA ASN A 78 10.83 -12.78 14.36
C ASN A 78 11.53 -11.54 14.95
N SER A 79 12.05 -10.67 14.11
CA SER A 79 12.71 -9.41 14.51
C SER A 79 12.67 -8.38 13.38
N THR A 80 13.02 -7.17 13.71
CA THR A 80 13.14 -6.08 12.74
C THR A 80 14.34 -6.28 11.80
N GLU A 81 15.42 -6.88 12.29
CA GLU A 81 16.60 -7.23 11.46
C GLU A 81 16.20 -8.18 10.34
N THR A 82 15.40 -9.21 10.65
CA THR A 82 14.91 -10.16 9.63
C THR A 82 14.09 -9.45 8.55
N LEU A 83 13.30 -8.43 8.89
CA LEU A 83 12.59 -7.61 7.91
C LEU A 83 13.58 -6.96 6.93
N TRP A 84 14.65 -6.34 7.45
CA TRP A 84 15.64 -5.67 6.61
C TRP A 84 16.42 -6.66 5.75
N GLU A 85 16.76 -7.83 6.28
CA GLU A 85 17.41 -8.91 5.54
C GLU A 85 16.54 -9.38 4.37
N GLN A 86 15.24 -9.66 4.60
CA GLN A 86 14.32 -10.09 3.55
C GLN A 86 14.13 -9.01 2.47
N MET A 87 13.98 -7.73 2.86
CA MET A 87 13.90 -6.63 1.90
C MET A 87 15.20 -6.45 1.11
N MET A 88 16.36 -6.63 1.75
CA MET A 88 17.66 -6.52 1.09
C MET A 88 17.95 -7.68 0.14
N ALA A 89 17.45 -8.89 0.45
CA ALA A 89 17.55 -10.04 -0.46
C ALA A 89 16.85 -9.73 -1.79
N LEU A 90 15.63 -9.17 -1.75
CA LEU A 90 14.90 -8.75 -2.96
C LEU A 90 15.57 -7.63 -3.76
N ILE A 91 16.48 -6.85 -3.13
CA ILE A 91 17.23 -5.80 -3.83
C ILE A 91 18.52 -6.35 -4.46
N LYS A 92 19.13 -7.37 -3.84
CA LYS A 92 20.50 -7.80 -4.17
C LYS A 92 20.56 -9.12 -4.96
N GLU A 93 19.58 -10.00 -4.76
CA GLU A 93 19.55 -11.33 -5.36
C GLU A 93 18.71 -11.33 -6.64
N GLU A 94 19.06 -12.19 -7.59
CA GLU A 94 18.27 -12.36 -8.81
C GLU A 94 16.98 -13.13 -8.51
N HIS A 95 15.84 -12.59 -8.95
CA HIS A 95 14.54 -13.21 -8.82
C HIS A 95 13.60 -12.72 -9.92
N ASP A 96 12.47 -13.40 -10.11
CA ASP A 96 11.46 -13.06 -11.10
C ASP A 96 10.13 -12.57 -10.48
N TYR A 97 10.08 -12.36 -9.15
CA TYR A 97 8.92 -11.79 -8.47
C TYR A 97 8.57 -10.40 -9.01
N LYS A 98 7.27 -10.13 -9.12
CA LYS A 98 6.76 -8.86 -9.65
C LYS A 98 6.02 -8.03 -8.61
N THR A 99 5.66 -8.61 -7.49
CA THR A 99 4.95 -7.92 -6.41
C THR A 99 5.56 -8.27 -5.06
N LEU A 100 5.91 -7.25 -4.27
CA LEU A 100 6.18 -7.41 -2.85
C LEU A 100 4.90 -7.14 -2.07
N VAL A 101 4.51 -8.06 -1.21
CA VAL A 101 3.41 -7.89 -0.24
C VAL A 101 4.00 -7.86 1.18
N ILE A 102 3.62 -6.85 1.97
CA ILE A 102 3.96 -6.78 3.40
C ILE A 102 2.67 -7.00 4.21
N ASP A 103 2.58 -8.13 4.88
CA ASP A 103 1.41 -8.58 5.65
C ASP A 103 1.76 -8.78 7.13
N SER A 104 1.48 -7.81 7.99
CA SER A 104 0.86 -6.49 7.79
C SER A 104 1.73 -5.37 8.38
N VAL A 105 1.55 -4.14 7.89
CA VAL A 105 2.23 -2.98 8.48
C VAL A 105 1.73 -2.68 9.90
N THR A 106 0.51 -3.10 10.23
CA THR A 106 -0.04 -3.04 11.60
C THR A 106 0.73 -3.96 12.55
N ALA A 107 1.12 -5.15 12.08
CA ALA A 107 1.96 -6.06 12.87
C ALA A 107 3.40 -5.53 12.98
N LEU A 108 3.93 -4.93 11.91
CA LEU A 108 5.25 -4.27 11.95
C LEU A 108 5.29 -3.15 13.00
N GLU A 109 4.24 -2.34 13.13
CA GLU A 109 4.23 -1.29 14.15
C GLU A 109 4.38 -1.85 15.56
N ARG A 110 3.72 -2.98 15.86
CA ARG A 110 3.88 -3.66 17.17
C ARG A 110 5.32 -4.14 17.39
N MET A 111 5.97 -4.68 16.33
CA MET A 111 7.37 -5.10 16.40
C MET A 111 8.30 -3.90 16.64
N PHE A 112 8.08 -2.80 15.94
CA PHE A 112 8.87 -1.57 16.12
C PHE A 112 8.70 -0.96 17.50
N ILE A 113 7.48 -0.95 18.03
CA ILE A 113 7.20 -0.50 19.40
C ILE A 113 7.95 -1.37 20.42
N ALA A 114 7.88 -2.70 20.26
CA ALA A 114 8.56 -3.64 21.16
C ALA A 114 10.09 -3.43 21.13
N GLN A 115 10.67 -3.34 19.94
CA GLN A 115 12.11 -3.09 19.77
C GLN A 115 12.56 -1.78 20.44
N ILE A 116 11.85 -0.67 20.20
CA ILE A 116 12.23 0.63 20.77
C ILE A 116 12.15 0.62 22.29
N ILE A 117 11.18 -0.10 22.87
CA ILE A 117 11.07 -0.25 24.33
C ILE A 117 12.22 -1.10 24.87
N GLU A 118 12.55 -2.21 24.20
CA GLU A 118 13.59 -3.15 24.61
C GLU A 118 14.99 -2.54 24.52
N GLU A 119 15.26 -1.77 23.47
CA GLU A 119 16.54 -1.11 23.25
C GLU A 119 16.76 0.14 24.13
N ASP A 120 15.72 0.66 24.80
CA ASP A 120 15.85 1.86 25.64
C ASP A 120 16.52 1.50 26.98
N PRO A 121 17.71 2.06 27.29
CA PRO A 121 18.44 1.77 28.52
C PRO A 121 17.67 2.07 29.80
N LYS A 122 16.60 2.91 29.72
CA LYS A 122 15.77 3.30 30.87
C LYS A 122 14.64 2.31 31.16
N ASN A 123 14.51 1.22 30.36
CA ASN A 123 13.46 0.21 30.50
C ASN A 123 12.05 0.82 30.68
N PRO A 124 11.58 1.64 29.73
CA PRO A 124 10.28 2.30 29.84
C PRO A 124 9.14 1.26 29.80
N ARG A 125 8.04 1.53 30.51
CA ARG A 125 6.87 0.65 30.52
C ARG A 125 5.99 0.76 29.26
N SER A 126 6.21 1.80 28.48
CA SER A 126 5.41 2.06 27.27
C SER A 126 6.19 2.93 26.28
N ILE A 127 5.76 2.88 25.02
CA ILE A 127 6.35 3.71 23.95
C ILE A 127 6.26 5.21 24.24
N ASN A 128 5.25 5.65 25.00
CA ASN A 128 5.11 7.06 25.37
C ASN A 128 6.19 7.55 26.36
N GLN A 129 6.81 6.63 27.10
CA GLN A 129 7.90 6.90 28.02
C GLN A 129 9.27 6.66 27.38
N ALA A 130 9.32 5.92 26.29
CA ALA A 130 10.55 5.57 25.60
C ALA A 130 11.29 6.80 25.05
N MET A 131 12.61 6.70 24.98
CA MET A 131 13.52 7.73 24.45
C MET A 131 13.38 9.09 25.17
N GLY A 132 13.04 9.08 26.45
CA GLY A 132 12.87 10.29 27.27
C GLY A 132 11.44 10.88 27.24
N GLY A 133 10.48 10.21 26.59
CA GLY A 133 9.08 10.66 26.56
C GLY A 133 8.81 11.74 25.52
N TYR A 134 7.80 12.56 25.79
CA TYR A 134 7.37 13.69 24.92
C TYR A 134 7.10 13.29 23.46
N GLY A 135 6.74 12.03 23.21
CA GLY A 135 6.44 11.50 21.88
C GLY A 135 7.67 11.10 21.05
N ALA A 136 8.87 11.07 21.64
CA ALA A 136 10.10 10.66 20.96
C ALA A 136 10.04 9.18 20.51
N GLY A 137 9.54 8.27 21.37
CA GLY A 137 9.34 6.87 20.99
C GLY A 137 8.38 6.71 19.79
N LEU A 138 7.26 7.43 19.80
CA LEU A 138 6.32 7.41 18.65
C LEU A 138 6.95 8.00 17.38
N GLN A 139 7.83 8.98 17.51
CA GLN A 139 8.57 9.54 16.36
C GLN A 139 9.57 8.53 15.81
N ALA A 140 10.23 7.74 16.65
CA ALA A 140 11.13 6.67 16.24
C ALA A 140 10.38 5.56 15.49
N VAL A 141 9.20 5.12 15.98
CA VAL A 141 8.31 4.18 15.29
C VAL A 141 7.97 4.70 13.88
N ALA A 142 7.53 5.96 13.78
CA ALA A 142 7.23 6.58 12.49
C ALA A 142 8.44 6.62 11.55
N GLY A 143 9.64 6.84 12.09
CA GLY A 143 10.91 6.76 11.34
C GLY A 143 11.17 5.37 10.74
N LEU A 144 10.86 4.30 11.48
CA LEU A 144 10.98 2.93 10.99
C LEU A 144 9.97 2.65 9.84
N HIS A 145 8.72 3.11 9.97
CA HIS A 145 7.74 3.03 8.89
C HIS A 145 8.18 3.78 7.62
N GLN A 146 8.75 4.98 7.77
CA GLN A 146 9.31 5.72 6.64
C GLN A 146 10.48 4.96 5.99
N ARG A 147 11.32 4.29 6.79
CA ARG A 147 12.39 3.44 6.28
C ARG A 147 11.86 2.26 5.47
N VAL A 148 10.80 1.57 5.95
CA VAL A 148 10.09 0.52 5.18
C VAL A 148 9.59 1.07 3.85
N ARG A 149 8.90 2.21 3.90
CA ARG A 149 8.35 2.85 2.69
C ARG A 149 9.45 3.22 1.69
N LYS A 150 10.59 3.73 2.17
CA LYS A 150 11.74 4.07 1.33
C LYS A 150 12.35 2.83 0.68
N ALA A 151 12.54 1.74 1.43
CA ALA A 151 13.06 0.48 0.89
C ALA A 151 12.09 -0.13 -0.15
N ALA A 152 10.78 -0.11 0.12
CA ALA A 152 9.76 -0.49 -0.85
C ALA A 152 9.77 0.39 -2.11
N GLY A 153 10.07 1.68 -1.96
CA GLY A 153 10.27 2.61 -3.08
C GLY A 153 11.44 2.21 -3.99
N VAL A 154 12.54 1.75 -3.41
CA VAL A 154 13.69 1.22 -4.18
C VAL A 154 13.28 -0.01 -4.98
N LEU A 155 12.54 -0.95 -4.39
CA LEU A 155 12.02 -2.13 -5.08
C LEU A 155 11.06 -1.74 -6.23
N ASN A 156 10.18 -0.76 -5.99
CA ASN A 156 9.26 -0.27 -7.00
C ASN A 156 9.97 0.40 -8.18
N GLU A 157 10.90 1.31 -7.91
CA GLU A 157 11.57 2.11 -8.94
C GLU A 157 12.65 1.34 -9.70
N ARG A 158 13.52 0.60 -8.96
CA ARG A 158 14.70 -0.06 -9.55
C ARG A 158 14.39 -1.48 -10.00
N MET A 159 13.71 -2.27 -9.16
CA MET A 159 13.39 -3.67 -9.45
C MET A 159 12.08 -3.83 -10.21
N LYS A 160 11.36 -2.72 -10.46
CA LYS A 160 10.08 -2.69 -11.17
C LYS A 160 9.02 -3.59 -10.54
N MET A 161 8.97 -3.66 -9.22
CA MET A 161 8.00 -4.45 -8.47
C MET A 161 6.80 -3.60 -8.07
N HIS A 162 5.60 -4.17 -8.14
CA HIS A 162 4.43 -3.63 -7.45
C HIS A 162 4.62 -3.79 -5.94
N ILE A 163 4.06 -2.89 -5.16
CA ILE A 163 4.11 -2.95 -3.70
C ILE A 163 2.71 -2.97 -3.14
N VAL A 164 2.42 -3.94 -2.30
CA VAL A 164 1.14 -4.06 -1.59
C VAL A 164 1.41 -4.07 -0.08
N PHE A 165 0.92 -3.04 0.59
CA PHE A 165 0.90 -2.98 2.05
C PHE A 165 -0.47 -3.44 2.55
N ILE A 166 -0.49 -4.34 3.51
CA ILE A 166 -1.71 -4.76 4.20
C ILE A 166 -1.76 -4.10 5.57
N ALA A 167 -2.89 -3.45 5.88
CA ALA A 167 -3.16 -2.84 7.18
C ALA A 167 -4.50 -3.34 7.74
N HIS A 168 -4.60 -3.45 9.08
CA HIS A 168 -5.88 -3.60 9.74
C HIS A 168 -6.59 -2.25 9.85
N ALA A 169 -7.92 -2.30 9.87
CA ALA A 169 -8.74 -1.12 10.10
C ALA A 169 -8.84 -0.79 11.59
N ASP A 170 -9.04 0.49 11.86
CA ASP A 170 -9.49 1.04 13.13
C ASP A 170 -10.42 2.21 12.86
N THR A 171 -11.14 2.64 13.87
CA THR A 171 -12.01 3.81 13.76
C THR A 171 -11.32 5.04 14.32
N GLU A 172 -11.49 6.18 13.66
CA GLU A 172 -11.01 7.48 14.11
C GLU A 172 -12.13 8.51 14.07
N THR A 173 -12.19 9.40 15.05
CA THR A 173 -13.10 10.53 15.04
C THR A 173 -12.43 11.71 14.34
N ILE A 174 -13.13 12.28 13.36
CA ILE A 174 -12.71 13.45 12.62
C ILE A 174 -13.51 14.64 13.13
N GLU A 175 -12.79 15.65 13.60
CA GLU A 175 -13.35 16.92 14.05
C GLU A 175 -12.92 18.00 13.06
N LEU A 176 -13.86 18.56 12.31
CA LEU A 176 -13.63 19.63 11.35
C LEU A 176 -14.33 20.91 11.85
N PRO A 177 -13.79 22.11 11.49
CA PRO A 177 -14.35 23.38 11.98
C PRO A 177 -15.75 23.72 11.45
N ASP A 178 -16.16 23.10 10.33
CA ASP A 178 -17.33 23.45 9.52
C ASP A 178 -18.45 22.42 9.56
N GLN A 179 -18.28 21.32 10.33
CA GLN A 179 -19.30 20.26 10.44
C GLN A 179 -19.19 19.51 11.77
N ASP A 180 -20.24 18.78 12.11
CA ASP A 180 -20.26 17.93 13.31
C ASP A 180 -19.20 16.82 13.23
N PRO A 181 -18.59 16.45 14.37
CA PRO A 181 -17.67 15.32 14.42
C PRO A 181 -18.29 14.04 13.89
N TYR A 182 -17.55 13.31 13.09
CA TYR A 182 -17.96 12.01 12.57
C TYR A 182 -16.86 10.96 12.70
N THR A 183 -17.25 9.69 12.67
CA THR A 183 -16.34 8.55 12.74
C THR A 183 -16.13 7.98 11.36
N ARG A 184 -14.87 7.69 11.03
CA ARG A 184 -14.50 6.95 9.82
C ARG A 184 -13.53 5.82 10.11
N TYR A 185 -13.41 4.89 9.19
CA TYR A 185 -12.36 3.88 9.21
C TYR A 185 -11.05 4.45 8.67
N GLY A 186 -9.98 4.22 9.42
CA GLY A 186 -8.60 4.50 9.07
C GLY A 186 -7.73 3.26 9.21
N LEU A 187 -6.41 3.41 9.01
CA LEU A 187 -5.44 2.37 9.25
C LEU A 187 -5.16 2.28 10.76
N ARG A 188 -5.11 1.04 11.29
CA ARG A 188 -4.69 0.79 12.69
C ARG A 188 -3.19 0.97 12.82
N LEU A 189 -2.77 2.22 12.84
CA LEU A 189 -1.40 2.69 13.01
C LEU A 189 -1.40 3.96 13.86
N GLY A 190 -0.30 4.23 14.53
CA GLY A 190 -0.10 5.53 15.19
C GLY A 190 -0.21 6.68 14.18
N LYS A 191 -0.81 7.79 14.60
CA LYS A 191 -1.08 8.94 13.70
C LYS A 191 0.13 9.39 12.87
N LYS A 192 1.35 9.28 13.42
CA LYS A 192 2.59 9.66 12.72
C LYS A 192 3.06 8.60 11.73
N SER A 193 2.56 7.37 11.81
CA SER A 193 2.95 6.23 10.98
C SER A 193 2.02 6.02 9.76
N VAL A 194 0.92 6.76 9.66
CA VAL A 194 -0.10 6.56 8.61
C VAL A 194 0.35 7.10 7.25
N ALA A 195 0.96 8.30 7.21
CA ALA A 195 1.28 9.03 5.99
C ALA A 195 2.04 8.19 4.93
N PRO A 196 3.06 7.38 5.25
CA PRO A 196 3.77 6.56 4.27
C PRO A 196 2.90 5.58 3.48
N TYR A 197 1.76 5.17 4.04
CA TYR A 197 0.84 4.19 3.48
C TYR A 197 -0.41 4.78 2.86
N VAL A 198 -0.72 6.03 3.16
CA VAL A 198 -1.86 6.75 2.60
C VAL A 198 -1.42 7.78 1.56
N ASP A 199 -0.53 8.70 1.93
CA ASP A 199 -0.18 9.81 1.06
C ASP A 199 0.68 9.35 -0.13
N ASP A 200 1.59 8.43 0.11
CA ASP A 200 2.56 7.94 -0.88
C ASP A 200 2.07 6.70 -1.67
N SER A 201 0.87 6.18 -1.40
CA SER A 201 0.27 5.10 -2.19
C SER A 201 -0.48 5.64 -3.40
N ASP A 202 -0.52 4.89 -4.49
CA ASP A 202 -1.32 5.21 -5.67
C ASP A 202 -2.79 4.85 -5.46
N VAL A 203 -3.02 3.77 -4.70
CA VAL A 203 -4.34 3.29 -4.30
C VAL A 203 -4.34 2.99 -2.81
N VAL A 204 -5.34 3.47 -2.09
CA VAL A 204 -5.70 3.03 -0.74
C VAL A 204 -7.09 2.41 -0.86
N GLY A 205 -7.15 1.10 -0.70
CA GLY A 205 -8.38 0.32 -0.83
C GLY A 205 -8.88 -0.15 0.53
N PHE A 206 -10.13 0.17 0.85
CA PHE A 206 -10.81 -0.30 2.04
C PHE A 206 -11.74 -1.46 1.69
N ILE A 207 -11.54 -2.61 2.34
CA ILE A 207 -12.38 -3.80 2.13
C ILE A 207 -13.44 -3.85 3.22
N LYS A 208 -14.72 -3.87 2.79
CA LYS A 208 -15.89 -3.94 3.66
C LYS A 208 -16.85 -5.04 3.23
N LEU A 209 -17.73 -5.46 4.12
CA LEU A 209 -18.89 -6.26 3.74
C LEU A 209 -19.94 -5.38 3.07
N GLN A 210 -20.63 -5.93 2.10
CA GLN A 210 -21.82 -5.30 1.55
C GLN A 210 -22.96 -5.43 2.57
N THR A 211 -23.40 -4.30 3.10
CA THR A 211 -24.45 -4.24 4.11
C THR A 211 -25.63 -3.44 3.60
N PHE A 212 -26.83 -3.89 3.96
CA PHE A 212 -28.08 -3.20 3.70
C PHE A 212 -28.79 -2.92 5.03
N THR A 213 -29.47 -1.80 5.10
CA THR A 213 -30.33 -1.48 6.26
C THR A 213 -31.73 -2.01 5.98
N ARG A 214 -32.25 -2.86 6.87
CA ARG A 214 -33.62 -3.35 6.85
C ARG A 214 -34.39 -2.82 8.08
N GLY A 215 -35.62 -2.35 7.88
CA GLY A 215 -36.47 -1.82 8.92
C GLY A 215 -36.61 -0.29 8.86
N GLU A 216 -37.56 0.24 9.62
CA GLU A 216 -37.87 1.67 9.73
C GLU A 216 -37.74 2.15 11.18
N GLY A 217 -37.46 3.45 11.37
CA GLY A 217 -37.30 4.06 12.68
C GLY A 217 -36.22 3.40 13.55
N ASP A 218 -36.52 3.17 14.82
CA ASP A 218 -35.59 2.59 15.81
C ASP A 218 -35.34 1.08 15.63
N ARG A 219 -36.05 0.42 14.67
CA ARG A 219 -35.89 -1.01 14.37
C ARG A 219 -34.99 -1.28 13.18
N LYS A 220 -34.14 -0.34 12.79
CA LYS A 220 -33.18 -0.52 11.72
C LYS A 220 -32.12 -1.56 12.11
N GLN A 221 -31.94 -2.57 11.25
CA GLN A 221 -30.90 -3.60 11.41
C GLN A 221 -30.02 -3.62 10.16
N ALA A 222 -28.71 -3.65 10.37
CA ALA A 222 -27.76 -3.89 9.29
C ALA A 222 -27.74 -5.39 8.96
N ILE A 223 -27.99 -5.73 7.70
CA ILE A 223 -27.93 -7.10 7.19
C ILE A 223 -26.78 -7.16 6.19
N SER A 224 -25.88 -8.14 6.33
CA SER A 224 -24.82 -8.40 5.36
C SER A 224 -25.19 -9.60 4.48
N THR A 225 -24.91 -9.49 3.19
CA THR A 225 -24.98 -10.62 2.24
C THR A 225 -23.77 -11.55 2.31
N GLY A 226 -22.72 -11.16 3.05
CA GLY A 226 -21.42 -11.82 3.02
C GLY A 226 -20.55 -11.42 1.82
N ALA A 227 -21.08 -10.75 0.83
CA ALA A 227 -20.31 -10.20 -0.28
C ALA A 227 -19.36 -9.10 0.20
N ARG A 228 -18.16 -9.08 -0.38
CA ARG A 228 -17.11 -8.11 -0.05
C ARG A 228 -16.96 -7.09 -1.16
N LEU A 229 -16.71 -5.86 -0.76
CA LEU A 229 -16.51 -4.73 -1.66
C LEU A 229 -15.16 -4.07 -1.36
N LEU A 230 -14.41 -3.75 -2.40
CA LEU A 230 -13.21 -2.93 -2.31
C LEU A 230 -13.57 -1.49 -2.71
N VAL A 231 -13.41 -0.56 -1.77
CA VAL A 231 -13.64 0.88 -1.94
C VAL A 231 -12.30 1.56 -2.11
N THR A 232 -12.10 2.27 -3.23
CA THR A 232 -10.83 2.94 -3.54
C THR A 232 -10.98 4.43 -3.82
N TYR A 233 -12.15 4.99 -3.65
CA TYR A 233 -12.43 6.42 -3.84
C TYR A 233 -12.75 7.08 -2.50
N ALA A 234 -12.56 8.41 -2.43
CA ALA A 234 -12.78 9.16 -1.20
C ALA A 234 -14.25 9.10 -0.75
N THR A 235 -14.46 8.72 0.51
CA THR A 235 -15.76 8.72 1.18
C THR A 235 -15.62 9.31 2.59
N ALA A 236 -16.73 9.75 3.19
CA ALA A 236 -16.73 10.17 4.59
C ALA A 236 -16.46 9.00 5.55
N ASN A 237 -16.72 7.75 5.13
CA ASN A 237 -16.74 6.58 6.01
C ASN A 237 -15.39 5.87 6.14
N ASN A 238 -14.44 6.11 5.23
CA ASN A 238 -13.14 5.44 5.25
C ASN A 238 -12.05 6.26 4.54
N VAL A 239 -10.81 5.98 4.90
CA VAL A 239 -9.62 6.52 4.23
C VAL A 239 -9.36 5.70 2.99
N SER A 240 -9.79 6.20 1.84
CA SER A 240 -9.55 5.57 0.53
C SER A 240 -9.19 6.62 -0.51
N LYS A 241 -8.38 6.22 -1.48
CA LYS A 241 -8.06 7.03 -2.65
C LYS A 241 -7.59 6.17 -3.82
N ASN A 242 -7.66 6.68 -5.03
CA ASN A 242 -6.97 6.10 -6.18
C ASN A 242 -6.59 7.19 -7.19
N ARG A 243 -5.65 6.86 -8.09
CA ARG A 243 -5.18 7.72 -9.19
C ARG A 243 -5.70 7.23 -10.55
N TYR A 244 -6.59 6.24 -10.57
CA TYR A 244 -7.00 5.51 -11.78
C TYR A 244 -8.46 5.75 -12.17
N GLY A 245 -9.11 6.79 -11.59
CA GLY A 245 -10.48 7.15 -11.95
C GLY A 245 -11.55 6.16 -11.49
N ILE A 246 -11.27 5.32 -10.51
CA ILE A 246 -12.25 4.37 -9.96
C ILE A 246 -13.21 5.15 -9.05
N THR A 247 -14.49 5.14 -9.36
CA THR A 247 -15.53 5.94 -8.69
C THR A 247 -16.66 5.10 -8.10
N SER A 248 -16.59 3.78 -8.18
CA SER A 248 -17.60 2.86 -7.65
C SER A 248 -16.95 1.76 -6.79
N ASP A 249 -17.76 1.17 -5.92
CA ASP A 249 -17.38 -0.01 -5.14
C ASP A 249 -17.09 -1.17 -6.10
N LEU A 250 -15.95 -1.84 -5.91
CA LEU A 250 -15.53 -2.98 -6.72
C LEU A 250 -15.91 -4.28 -6.00
N PRO A 251 -16.75 -5.16 -6.59
CA PRO A 251 -17.03 -6.47 -6.04
C PRO A 251 -15.75 -7.32 -5.96
N MET A 252 -15.57 -8.01 -4.83
CA MET A 252 -14.47 -8.95 -4.64
C MET A 252 -14.98 -10.36 -4.90
N GLU A 253 -14.69 -10.86 -6.08
CA GLU A 253 -14.98 -12.23 -6.48
C GLU A 253 -13.81 -13.16 -6.18
N GLU A 254 -14.07 -14.44 -5.94
CA GLU A 254 -13.01 -15.42 -5.67
C GLU A 254 -12.09 -15.58 -6.89
N GLY A 255 -10.80 -15.47 -6.66
CA GLY A 255 -9.78 -15.64 -7.71
C GLY A 255 -9.64 -14.47 -8.66
N VAL A 256 -10.38 -13.37 -8.45
CA VAL A 256 -10.33 -12.18 -9.30
C VAL A 256 -9.75 -10.99 -8.53
N ASN A 257 -8.74 -10.35 -9.11
CA ASN A 257 -8.26 -9.06 -8.62
C ASN A 257 -8.97 -7.93 -9.37
N PRO A 258 -9.93 -7.22 -8.74
CA PRO A 258 -10.75 -6.22 -9.41
C PRO A 258 -9.98 -4.97 -9.83
N LEU A 259 -8.74 -4.79 -9.40
CA LEU A 259 -7.90 -3.65 -9.75
C LEU A 259 -7.21 -3.80 -11.12
N ILE A 260 -7.11 -5.02 -11.66
CA ILE A 260 -6.38 -5.29 -12.92
C ILE A 260 -6.99 -4.50 -14.09
N GLU A 261 -8.31 -4.37 -14.14
CA GLU A 261 -8.98 -3.65 -15.23
C GLU A 261 -8.66 -2.16 -15.27
N TYR A 262 -8.36 -1.58 -14.11
CA TYR A 262 -8.16 -0.13 -13.93
C TYR A 262 -6.70 0.29 -13.93
N ILE A 263 -5.77 -0.61 -13.63
CA ILE A 263 -4.35 -0.27 -13.43
C ILE A 263 -3.53 -0.84 -14.60
N PRO A 264 -3.08 0.02 -15.54
CA PRO A 264 -2.38 -0.45 -16.74
C PRO A 264 -1.15 -1.31 -16.44
N SER A 265 -0.38 -0.96 -15.40
CA SER A 265 0.82 -1.71 -15.03
C SER A 265 0.56 -3.12 -14.47
N LEU A 266 -0.69 -3.46 -14.12
CA LEU A 266 -1.09 -4.82 -13.72
C LEU A 266 -1.57 -5.66 -14.91
N GLN A 267 -1.85 -5.04 -16.07
CA GLN A 267 -2.33 -5.70 -17.25
C GLN A 267 -1.17 -6.37 -18.00
N GLY A 268 -1.36 -7.61 -18.43
CA GLY A 268 -0.38 -8.33 -19.27
C GLY A 268 0.83 -8.92 -18.55
N VAL A 269 0.92 -8.81 -17.24
CA VAL A 269 1.95 -9.47 -16.42
C VAL A 269 1.43 -10.85 -16.00
N LYS A 270 1.86 -11.90 -16.73
CA LYS A 270 1.58 -13.29 -16.37
C LYS A 270 2.67 -13.88 -15.50
#